data_0d8b629ac5a669c6a609ecccee4ce6f6
#
_entry.id   0d8b629ac5a669c6a609ecccee4ce6f6
#
_cell.length_a   1.000
_cell.length_b   1.000
_cell.length_c   1.000
_cell.angle_alpha   90.00
_cell.angle_beta   90.00
_cell.angle_gamma   90.00
#
_symmetry.space_group_name_H-M   'P 1'
#
loop_
_entity.id
_entity.type
_entity.pdbx_description
1 polymer ?
#
loop_
_entity_poly.entity_id
_entity_poly.type
_entity_poly.pdbx_seq_one_letter_code
_entity_poly.pdbx_strand_id
1 'polypeptide(L)'
;MNNVTKQPNKDYSYLRHHGDIDAAQADARIDLSVNVVDNTPPQWLRDVIAEHIPHLHSYPSEQLHQRVKEGIAAHHDIEARCVLPLAGVAEGFSFLPQLFSTAGLRTAVIPHPGFTEPEWVLRRARIPVSTQTLQPPFELEAPRGQDADSAPGTRQLWVIGNPTNPTGQLHDLAPLAEQLADLDSTLVADEAFIDTLPPQLQTQHSLVHRAATTTNTIVFRSATKTYGLAGLRCGYAVAHPDLIEQLTHLRPHWSMGTLQLVALDAIYNPSSPTHEQAKQHREQIQRDVIAHKEHLIGALTPLGFDTIEGHAPYILTRTPWGPHTAENIRQQLAAQHISIRRCDTFPGLDASWWRLAVRNPATTDAFIDVLTQALNNAHTQP
;
A
#
# COMPACT_ATOMS: atom_id res chain seq x y z
N MET A 1 4.33 44.31 6.69
CA MET A 1 4.70 43.35 7.73
C MET A 1 3.55 42.38 7.87
N ASN A 2 3.60 41.24 7.16
CA ASN A 2 2.54 40.25 7.18
C ASN A 2 2.69 39.39 8.42
N ASN A 3 1.76 39.50 9.34
CA ASN A 3 1.61 38.56 10.46
C ASN A 3 1.24 37.18 9.91
N VAL A 4 2.22 36.35 9.66
CA VAL A 4 2.02 34.91 9.51
C VAL A 4 1.73 34.38 10.92
N THR A 5 0.46 34.21 11.23
CA THR A 5 0.02 33.47 12.42
C THR A 5 0.58 32.05 12.30
N LYS A 6 1.60 31.75 13.10
CA LYS A 6 2.10 30.38 13.28
C LYS A 6 0.94 29.53 13.78
N GLN A 7 0.37 28.69 12.93
CA GLN A 7 -0.51 27.60 13.40
C GLN A 7 0.31 26.76 14.40
N PRO A 8 -0.29 26.37 15.55
CA PRO A 8 0.38 25.49 16.49
C PRO A 8 0.79 24.20 15.74
N ASN A 9 2.00 23.74 16.02
CA ASN A 9 2.56 22.50 15.47
C ASN A 9 1.64 21.35 15.92
N LYS A 10 0.63 20.98 15.10
CA LYS A 10 -0.17 19.79 15.38
C LYS A 10 0.77 18.59 15.29
N ASP A 11 0.77 17.78 16.34
CA ASP A 11 1.51 16.53 16.33
C ASP A 11 0.78 15.53 15.44
N TYR A 12 1.42 15.17 14.33
CA TYR A 12 0.97 14.15 13.39
C TYR A 12 1.76 12.85 13.51
N SER A 13 2.47 12.64 14.60
CA SER A 13 3.33 11.45 14.81
C SER A 13 2.55 10.13 14.71
N TYR A 14 1.27 10.13 15.06
CA TYR A 14 0.39 8.96 14.95
C TYR A 14 0.26 8.44 13.51
N LEU A 15 0.44 9.30 12.49
CA LEU A 15 0.44 8.90 11.08
C LEU A 15 1.64 8.02 10.70
N ARG A 16 2.67 7.94 11.56
CA ARG A 16 3.88 7.14 11.38
C ARG A 16 3.81 5.75 12.01
N HIS A 17 2.68 5.38 12.60
CA HIS A 17 2.52 4.05 13.16
C HIS A 17 2.21 3.03 12.06
N HIS A 18 3.10 2.07 11.86
CA HIS A 18 2.97 0.98 10.88
C HIS A 18 3.01 -0.38 11.55
N GLY A 19 2.63 -1.45 10.83
CA GLY A 19 2.49 -2.79 11.39
C GLY A 19 3.79 -3.44 11.86
N ASP A 20 4.95 -3.00 11.36
CA ASP A 20 6.26 -3.43 11.85
C ASP A 20 6.50 -3.04 13.32
N ILE A 21 5.94 -1.93 13.77
CA ILE A 21 5.98 -1.52 15.18
C ILE A 21 5.16 -2.49 16.02
N ASP A 22 3.95 -2.85 15.57
CA ASP A 22 3.10 -3.83 16.26
C ASP A 22 3.79 -5.20 16.33
N ALA A 23 4.41 -5.65 15.22
CA ALA A 23 5.15 -6.92 15.15
C ALA A 23 6.36 -6.95 16.09
N ALA A 24 7.15 -5.87 16.12
CA ALA A 24 8.32 -5.74 16.99
C ALA A 24 7.92 -5.70 18.48
N GLN A 25 6.86 -4.97 18.83
CA GLN A 25 6.36 -4.89 20.20
C GLN A 25 5.86 -6.24 20.73
N ALA A 26 5.28 -7.08 19.86
CA ALA A 26 4.81 -8.41 20.21
C ALA A 26 5.91 -9.48 20.22
N ASP A 27 7.13 -9.18 19.73
CA ASP A 27 8.13 -10.22 19.39
C ASP A 27 7.48 -11.36 18.59
N ALA A 28 6.80 -10.98 17.48
CA ALA A 28 5.76 -11.78 16.88
C ALA A 28 6.28 -13.08 16.26
N ARG A 29 5.74 -14.22 16.69
CA ARG A 29 5.87 -15.54 16.03
C ARG A 29 4.76 -15.74 15.01
N ILE A 30 3.56 -15.20 15.28
CA ILE A 30 2.46 -15.10 14.33
C ILE A 30 2.26 -13.60 14.06
N ASP A 31 2.66 -13.15 12.87
CA ASP A 31 2.50 -11.75 12.47
C ASP A 31 1.31 -11.58 11.52
N LEU A 32 0.24 -10.97 12.02
CA LEU A 32 -0.94 -10.55 11.26
C LEU A 32 -0.96 -9.03 11.03
N SER A 33 0.09 -8.30 11.44
CA SER A 33 0.16 -6.85 11.36
C SER A 33 0.84 -6.33 10.09
N VAL A 34 1.77 -7.09 9.52
CA VAL A 34 2.50 -6.72 8.30
C VAL A 34 1.87 -7.36 7.06
N ASN A 35 1.54 -6.55 6.05
CA ASN A 35 0.81 -6.97 4.84
C ASN A 35 1.74 -7.47 3.73
N VAL A 36 2.70 -8.32 4.03
CA VAL A 36 3.47 -9.07 3.04
C VAL A 36 2.85 -10.47 2.97
N VAL A 37 2.59 -10.98 1.78
CA VAL A 37 1.83 -12.24 1.63
C VAL A 37 2.63 -13.41 2.18
N ASP A 38 3.89 -13.52 1.77
CA ASP A 38 4.80 -14.56 2.23
C ASP A 38 5.81 -14.07 3.27
N ASN A 39 6.17 -14.91 4.21
CA ASN A 39 7.17 -14.58 5.23
C ASN A 39 8.61 -14.56 4.68
N THR A 40 8.84 -15.17 3.51
CA THR A 40 10.16 -15.24 2.85
C THR A 40 10.00 -15.08 1.35
N PRO A 41 10.97 -14.43 0.67
CA PRO A 41 10.98 -14.42 -0.79
C PRO A 41 11.08 -15.86 -1.35
N PRO A 42 10.50 -16.14 -2.53
CA PRO A 42 10.59 -17.46 -3.15
C PRO A 42 12.06 -17.85 -3.42
N GLN A 43 12.36 -19.15 -3.37
CA GLN A 43 13.73 -19.66 -3.44
C GLN A 43 14.48 -19.17 -4.68
N TRP A 44 13.85 -19.26 -5.86
CA TRP A 44 14.44 -18.80 -7.11
C TRP A 44 14.88 -17.31 -7.06
N LEU A 45 14.12 -16.46 -6.39
CA LEU A 45 14.45 -15.04 -6.26
C LEU A 45 15.58 -14.80 -5.27
N ARG A 46 15.63 -15.59 -4.18
CA ARG A 46 16.74 -15.56 -3.23
C ARG A 46 18.05 -15.98 -3.88
N ASP A 47 18.01 -16.99 -4.74
CA ASP A 47 19.18 -17.49 -5.46
C ASP A 47 19.72 -16.41 -6.43
N VAL A 48 18.84 -15.77 -7.21
CA VAL A 48 19.22 -14.65 -8.09
C VAL A 48 19.83 -13.49 -7.30
N ILE A 49 19.24 -13.11 -6.16
CA ILE A 49 19.78 -12.04 -5.33
C ILE A 49 21.15 -12.43 -4.75
N ALA A 50 21.29 -13.64 -4.27
CA ALA A 50 22.55 -14.14 -3.69
C ALA A 50 23.69 -14.18 -4.72
N GLU A 51 23.43 -14.59 -5.95
CA GLU A 51 24.39 -14.60 -7.04
C GLU A 51 24.98 -13.20 -7.33
N HIS A 52 24.20 -12.14 -7.07
CA HIS A 52 24.62 -10.76 -7.34
C HIS A 52 25.29 -10.05 -6.16
N ILE A 53 25.36 -10.65 -4.98
CA ILE A 53 26.03 -10.07 -3.81
C ILE A 53 27.52 -9.77 -4.09
N PRO A 54 28.31 -10.64 -4.75
CA PRO A 54 29.72 -10.35 -5.08
C PRO A 54 29.91 -9.11 -5.96
N HIS A 55 28.88 -8.68 -6.68
CA HIS A 55 28.94 -7.55 -7.60
C HIS A 55 28.62 -6.19 -6.94
N LEU A 56 28.35 -6.14 -5.65
CA LEU A 56 28.01 -4.93 -4.90
C LEU A 56 29.14 -3.90 -4.79
N HIS A 57 30.37 -4.25 -5.17
CA HIS A 57 31.49 -3.32 -5.26
C HIS A 57 31.36 -2.29 -6.40
N SER A 58 30.43 -2.51 -7.33
CA SER A 58 30.18 -1.64 -8.48
C SER A 58 28.82 -0.95 -8.38
N TYR A 59 28.74 0.28 -8.88
CA TYR A 59 27.44 0.95 -9.01
C TYR A 59 26.52 0.20 -9.99
N PRO A 60 25.20 0.29 -9.80
CA PRO A 60 24.23 -0.28 -10.73
C PRO A 60 24.44 0.27 -12.14
N SER A 61 24.45 -0.61 -13.16
CA SER A 61 24.64 -0.18 -14.53
C SER A 61 23.36 0.43 -15.12
N GLU A 62 23.53 1.40 -16.01
CA GLU A 62 22.41 1.98 -16.78
C GLU A 62 21.70 0.91 -17.62
N GLN A 63 22.44 -0.07 -18.15
CA GLN A 63 21.85 -1.19 -18.90
C GLN A 63 20.89 -2.02 -18.05
N LEU A 64 21.23 -2.31 -16.77
CA LEU A 64 20.35 -3.03 -15.86
C LEU A 64 19.10 -2.19 -15.56
N HIS A 65 19.28 -0.89 -15.30
CA HIS A 65 18.18 0.03 -15.06
C HIS A 65 17.21 0.09 -16.25
N GLN A 66 17.76 0.17 -17.46
CA GLN A 66 16.97 0.21 -18.69
C GLN A 66 16.22 -1.12 -18.94
N ARG A 67 16.86 -2.28 -18.72
CA ARG A 67 16.19 -3.60 -18.81
C ARG A 67 15.03 -3.72 -17.84
N VAL A 68 15.18 -3.22 -16.61
CA VAL A 68 14.09 -3.20 -15.62
C VAL A 68 12.91 -2.37 -16.13
N LYS A 69 13.16 -1.18 -16.68
CA LYS A 69 12.11 -0.33 -17.29
C LYS A 69 11.39 -1.05 -18.43
N GLU A 70 12.16 -1.66 -19.34
CA GLU A 70 11.63 -2.41 -20.49
C GLU A 70 10.82 -3.63 -20.04
N GLY A 71 11.31 -4.36 -19.03
CA GLY A 71 10.61 -5.52 -18.46
C GLY A 71 9.27 -5.15 -17.82
N ILE A 72 9.24 -4.10 -17.01
CA ILE A 72 8.01 -3.59 -16.41
C ILE A 72 7.05 -3.06 -17.49
N ALA A 73 7.58 -2.35 -18.48
CA ALA A 73 6.79 -1.83 -19.59
C ALA A 73 6.14 -2.96 -20.41
N ALA A 74 6.91 -4.00 -20.74
CA ALA A 74 6.41 -5.19 -21.42
C ALA A 74 5.33 -5.94 -20.60
N HIS A 75 5.50 -6.00 -19.27
CA HIS A 75 4.51 -6.59 -18.37
C HIS A 75 3.15 -5.89 -18.42
N HIS A 76 3.15 -4.58 -18.65
CA HIS A 76 1.94 -3.74 -18.68
C HIS A 76 1.49 -3.35 -20.09
N ASP A 77 2.18 -3.78 -21.15
CA ASP A 77 1.92 -3.36 -22.53
C ASP A 77 1.92 -1.83 -22.69
N ILE A 78 2.96 -1.17 -22.16
CA ILE A 78 3.19 0.28 -22.24
C ILE A 78 4.61 0.59 -22.70
N GLU A 79 4.93 1.86 -22.95
CA GLU A 79 6.28 2.26 -23.31
C GLU A 79 7.21 2.36 -22.10
N ALA A 80 8.50 1.97 -22.24
CA ALA A 80 9.50 2.04 -21.15
C ALA A 80 9.71 3.45 -20.60
N ARG A 81 9.47 4.49 -21.41
CA ARG A 81 9.55 5.89 -20.97
C ARG A 81 8.43 6.27 -19.97
N CYS A 82 7.38 5.46 -19.84
CA CYS A 82 6.31 5.65 -18.87
C CYS A 82 6.62 5.01 -17.50
N VAL A 83 7.80 4.39 -17.33
CA VAL A 83 8.16 3.62 -16.14
C VAL A 83 9.33 4.26 -15.39
N LEU A 84 9.19 4.37 -14.06
CA LEU A 84 10.27 4.75 -13.14
C LEU A 84 10.39 3.71 -12.02
N PRO A 85 11.43 2.85 -12.02
CA PRO A 85 11.70 1.96 -10.89
C PRO A 85 11.99 2.75 -9.61
N LEU A 86 11.48 2.31 -8.45
CA LEU A 86 11.53 3.00 -7.17
C LEU A 86 12.09 2.11 -6.06
N ALA A 87 12.80 2.71 -5.11
CA ALA A 87 13.19 2.08 -3.85
C ALA A 87 11.97 1.88 -2.92
N GLY A 88 10.96 1.18 -3.44
CA GLY A 88 9.63 1.01 -2.86
C GLY A 88 8.72 2.22 -3.09
N VAL A 89 7.40 2.00 -2.95
CA VAL A 89 6.38 3.06 -3.15
C VAL A 89 6.56 4.26 -2.22
N ALA A 90 7.17 4.06 -1.04
CA ALA A 90 7.47 5.15 -0.11
C ALA A 90 8.40 6.22 -0.72
N GLU A 91 9.32 5.85 -1.63
CA GLU A 91 10.08 6.84 -2.39
C GLU A 91 9.15 7.67 -3.28
N GLY A 92 8.18 7.04 -3.96
CA GLY A 92 7.18 7.73 -4.77
C GLY A 92 6.40 8.77 -3.97
N PHE A 93 5.98 8.44 -2.75
CA PHE A 93 5.32 9.41 -1.87
C PHE A 93 6.22 10.59 -1.49
N SER A 94 7.52 10.39 -1.38
CA SER A 94 8.46 11.48 -1.08
C SER A 94 8.50 12.57 -2.15
N PHE A 95 8.07 12.29 -3.38
CA PHE A 95 7.99 13.24 -4.48
C PHE A 95 6.73 14.09 -4.46
N LEU A 96 5.67 13.69 -3.74
CA LEU A 96 4.37 14.38 -3.74
C LEU A 96 4.46 15.87 -3.40
N PRO A 97 5.29 16.34 -2.43
CA PRO A 97 5.42 17.76 -2.14
C PRO A 97 5.94 18.58 -3.32
N GLN A 98 6.92 18.05 -4.04
CA GLN A 98 7.49 18.74 -5.19
C GLN A 98 6.53 18.71 -6.37
N LEU A 99 5.91 17.55 -6.63
CA LEU A 99 4.86 17.41 -7.64
C LEU A 99 3.73 18.40 -7.40
N PHE A 100 3.25 18.51 -6.14
CA PHE A 100 2.23 19.47 -5.74
C PHE A 100 2.63 20.91 -6.12
N SER A 101 3.85 21.28 -5.80
CA SER A 101 4.36 22.64 -6.06
C SER A 101 4.54 22.94 -7.55
N THR A 102 5.11 22.01 -8.32
CA THR A 102 5.39 22.19 -9.75
C THR A 102 4.12 22.20 -10.59
N ALA A 103 3.11 21.40 -10.22
CA ALA A 103 1.82 21.37 -10.90
C ALA A 103 0.89 22.54 -10.52
N GLY A 104 1.30 23.40 -9.59
CA GLY A 104 0.48 24.53 -9.14
C GLY A 104 -0.81 24.14 -8.41
N LEU A 105 -0.80 22.97 -7.76
CA LEU A 105 -1.92 22.44 -6.97
C LEU A 105 -2.12 23.27 -5.70
N ARG A 106 -3.34 23.28 -5.14
CA ARG A 106 -3.71 24.14 -4.00
C ARG A 106 -4.04 23.36 -2.75
N THR A 107 -4.58 22.16 -2.89
CA THR A 107 -4.97 21.28 -1.78
C THR A 107 -4.71 19.85 -2.16
N ALA A 108 -4.21 19.06 -1.21
CA ALA A 108 -4.17 17.61 -1.33
C ALA A 108 -5.41 17.02 -0.65
N VAL A 109 -6.05 16.04 -1.29
CA VAL A 109 -7.23 15.33 -0.76
C VAL A 109 -6.85 13.89 -0.49
N ILE A 110 -7.06 13.45 0.74
CA ILE A 110 -6.74 12.08 1.18
C ILE A 110 -7.97 11.49 1.86
N PRO A 111 -8.61 10.49 1.24
CA PRO A 111 -9.69 9.73 1.86
C PRO A 111 -9.17 8.87 3.03
N HIS A 112 -9.94 8.82 4.11
CA HIS A 112 -9.69 8.00 5.28
C HIS A 112 -10.91 7.14 5.63
N PRO A 113 -10.71 5.95 6.22
CA PRO A 113 -9.42 5.38 6.60
C PRO A 113 -8.58 4.99 5.37
N GLY A 114 -7.32 5.41 5.36
CA GLY A 114 -6.38 5.23 4.26
C GLY A 114 -4.94 5.10 4.75
N PHE A 115 -4.02 4.68 3.88
CA PHE A 115 -2.60 4.63 4.21
C PHE A 115 -2.08 6.04 4.54
N THR A 116 -1.40 6.17 5.66
CA THR A 116 -1.13 7.48 6.29
C THR A 116 0.15 8.16 5.83
N GLU A 117 1.07 7.44 5.17
CA GLU A 117 2.35 8.00 4.73
C GLU A 117 2.21 9.18 3.74
N PRO A 118 1.30 9.15 2.73
CA PRO A 118 1.08 10.30 1.85
C PRO A 118 0.68 11.57 2.62
N GLU A 119 -0.24 11.45 3.58
CA GLU A 119 -0.66 12.57 4.43
C GLU A 119 0.51 13.11 5.26
N TRP A 120 1.30 12.19 5.88
CA TRP A 120 2.47 12.57 6.65
C TRP A 120 3.46 13.40 5.82
N VAL A 121 3.81 12.92 4.62
CA VAL A 121 4.79 13.58 3.74
C VAL A 121 4.31 14.97 3.34
N LEU A 122 3.04 15.11 2.98
CA LEU A 122 2.45 16.38 2.56
C LEU A 122 2.36 17.38 3.72
N ARG A 123 1.87 16.95 4.90
CA ARG A 123 1.80 17.81 6.09
C ARG A 123 3.18 18.24 6.59
N ARG A 124 4.17 17.34 6.55
CA ARG A 124 5.56 17.68 6.88
C ARG A 124 6.11 18.78 5.96
N ALA A 125 5.72 18.75 4.68
CA ALA A 125 6.07 19.79 3.71
C ALA A 125 5.17 21.05 3.82
N ARG A 126 4.25 21.11 4.81
CA ARG A 126 3.31 22.21 5.03
C ARG A 126 2.33 22.43 3.88
N ILE A 127 2.03 21.39 3.15
CA ILE A 127 1.00 21.42 2.11
C ILE A 127 -0.37 21.35 2.77
N PRO A 128 -1.35 22.15 2.32
CA PRO A 128 -2.73 22.03 2.78
C PRO A 128 -3.28 20.64 2.44
N VAL A 129 -3.77 19.90 3.44
CA VAL A 129 -4.38 18.58 3.28
C VAL A 129 -5.81 18.65 3.80
N SER A 130 -6.76 18.36 2.91
CA SER A 130 -8.16 18.06 3.22
C SER A 130 -8.31 16.55 3.35
N THR A 131 -9.04 16.08 4.35
CA THR A 131 -9.33 14.66 4.54
C THR A 131 -10.81 14.40 4.40
N GLN A 132 -11.17 13.33 3.69
CA GLN A 132 -12.53 12.83 3.59
C GLN A 132 -12.65 11.59 4.46
N THR A 133 -13.45 11.64 5.54
CA THR A 133 -13.67 10.47 6.41
C THR A 133 -14.83 9.65 5.87
N LEU A 134 -14.53 8.46 5.35
CA LEU A 134 -15.51 7.50 4.86
C LEU A 134 -16.10 6.70 6.01
N GLN A 135 -17.34 6.28 5.88
CA GLN A 135 -18.02 5.38 6.79
C GLN A 135 -18.16 4.00 6.16
N PRO A 136 -18.29 2.92 6.97
CA PRO A 136 -18.57 1.60 6.41
C PRO A 136 -19.77 1.63 5.45
N PRO A 137 -19.72 1.01 4.27
CA PRO A 137 -18.68 0.08 3.79
C PRO A 137 -17.42 0.75 3.20
N PHE A 138 -17.15 2.03 3.45
CA PHE A 138 -15.98 2.79 3.02
C PHE A 138 -15.90 3.03 1.50
N GLU A 139 -17.02 3.17 0.87
CA GLU A 139 -17.12 3.55 -0.54
C GLU A 139 -16.61 4.99 -0.75
N LEU A 140 -15.83 5.17 -1.81
CA LEU A 140 -15.34 6.49 -2.18
C LEU A 140 -16.49 7.30 -2.77
N GLU A 141 -16.81 8.42 -2.15
CA GLU A 141 -17.73 9.38 -2.74
C GLU A 141 -17.00 10.22 -3.80
N ALA A 142 -17.58 10.31 -4.99
CA ALA A 142 -17.08 11.22 -6.01
C ALA A 142 -17.04 12.67 -5.46
N PRO A 143 -16.07 13.49 -5.88
CA PRO A 143 -16.03 14.89 -5.47
C PRO A 143 -17.37 15.55 -5.82
N ARG A 144 -18.12 15.92 -4.79
CA ARG A 144 -19.27 16.81 -5.02
C ARG A 144 -18.67 18.12 -5.48
N GLY A 145 -19.06 18.63 -6.61
CA GLY A 145 -18.46 19.79 -7.30
C GLY A 145 -18.33 21.10 -6.49
N GLN A 146 -18.50 21.03 -5.19
CA GLN A 146 -18.27 22.06 -4.19
C GLN A 146 -18.08 21.39 -2.83
N ASP A 147 -16.89 20.89 -2.51
CA ASP A 147 -16.52 20.79 -1.10
C ASP A 147 -16.51 22.22 -0.54
N ALA A 148 -17.23 22.46 0.56
CA ALA A 148 -17.55 23.79 1.10
C ALA A 148 -16.31 24.67 1.40
N ASP A 149 -15.10 24.10 1.38
CA ASP A 149 -13.82 24.78 1.61
C ASP A 149 -12.98 25.00 0.33
N SER A 150 -13.41 24.52 -0.84
CA SER A 150 -12.66 24.70 -2.10
C SER A 150 -13.37 25.67 -3.02
N ALA A 151 -12.72 26.78 -3.37
CA ALA A 151 -13.21 27.70 -4.39
C ALA A 151 -13.38 26.96 -5.74
N PRO A 152 -14.40 27.30 -6.56
CA PRO A 152 -14.57 26.72 -7.88
C PRO A 152 -13.29 26.81 -8.71
N GLY A 153 -12.85 25.69 -9.32
CA GLY A 153 -11.63 25.63 -10.12
C GLY A 153 -10.33 25.45 -9.32
N THR A 154 -10.39 25.05 -8.04
CA THR A 154 -9.20 24.74 -7.25
C THR A 154 -8.55 23.45 -7.75
N ARG A 155 -7.30 23.54 -8.22
CA ARG A 155 -6.50 22.37 -8.61
C ARG A 155 -6.13 21.53 -7.39
N GLN A 156 -6.36 20.23 -7.44
CA GLN A 156 -6.19 19.31 -6.31
C GLN A 156 -5.23 18.16 -6.63
N LEU A 157 -4.57 17.65 -5.58
CA LEU A 157 -3.86 16.38 -5.61
C LEU A 157 -4.67 15.35 -4.82
N TRP A 158 -5.19 14.34 -5.49
CA TRP A 158 -5.83 13.22 -4.83
C TRP A 158 -4.85 12.06 -4.69
N VAL A 159 -4.79 11.45 -3.49
CA VAL A 159 -3.94 10.26 -3.25
C VAL A 159 -4.80 9.16 -2.65
N ILE A 160 -4.94 8.06 -3.37
CA ILE A 160 -5.88 6.97 -3.03
C ILE A 160 -5.18 5.62 -3.17
N GLY A 161 -5.25 4.79 -2.13
CA GLY A 161 -4.87 3.38 -2.22
C GLY A 161 -5.93 2.55 -2.95
N ASN A 162 -5.54 1.70 -3.87
CA ASN A 162 -6.46 0.85 -4.62
C ASN A 162 -5.86 -0.55 -4.92
N PRO A 163 -6.15 -1.59 -4.12
CA PRO A 163 -7.03 -1.61 -2.93
C PRO A 163 -6.53 -0.72 -1.77
N THR A 164 -7.49 -0.11 -1.05
CA THR A 164 -7.18 0.79 0.07
C THR A 164 -6.68 0.03 1.30
N ASN A 165 -5.62 0.48 1.93
CA ASN A 165 -5.18 0.04 3.24
C ASN A 165 -5.69 1.03 4.32
N PRO A 166 -6.52 0.63 5.32
CA PRO A 166 -6.70 -0.73 5.82
C PRO A 166 -7.97 -1.46 5.34
N THR A 167 -8.86 -0.83 4.57
CA THR A 167 -10.21 -1.34 4.31
C THR A 167 -10.24 -2.51 3.32
N GLY A 168 -9.24 -2.62 2.44
CA GLY A 168 -9.25 -3.58 1.34
C GLY A 168 -10.19 -3.20 0.19
N GLN A 169 -10.86 -2.04 0.27
CA GLN A 169 -11.80 -1.59 -0.76
C GLN A 169 -11.11 -1.38 -2.10
N LEU A 170 -11.76 -1.82 -3.14
CA LEU A 170 -11.34 -1.66 -4.53
C LEU A 170 -12.33 -0.71 -5.23
N HIS A 171 -11.84 0.47 -5.56
CA HIS A 171 -12.65 1.53 -6.15
C HIS A 171 -12.52 1.54 -7.67
N ASP A 172 -13.59 1.92 -8.37
CA ASP A 172 -13.48 2.35 -9.76
C ASP A 172 -13.02 3.81 -9.81
N LEU A 173 -11.71 4.00 -10.04
CA LEU A 173 -11.08 5.32 -10.05
C LEU A 173 -11.08 5.99 -11.43
N ALA A 174 -11.53 5.31 -12.49
CA ALA A 174 -11.51 5.88 -13.84
C ALA A 174 -12.42 7.12 -13.97
N PRO A 175 -13.67 7.12 -13.48
CA PRO A 175 -14.52 8.32 -13.52
C PRO A 175 -13.95 9.48 -12.69
N LEU A 176 -13.34 9.19 -11.53
CA LEU A 176 -12.68 10.21 -10.74
C LEU A 176 -11.48 10.83 -11.49
N ALA A 177 -10.67 10.00 -12.14
CA ALA A 177 -9.52 10.48 -12.90
C ALA A 177 -9.93 11.37 -14.07
N GLU A 178 -11.06 11.09 -14.72
CA GLU A 178 -11.66 11.92 -15.77
C GLU A 178 -12.13 13.28 -15.21
N GLN A 179 -12.88 13.25 -14.14
CA GLN A 179 -13.35 14.47 -13.48
C GLN A 179 -12.19 15.36 -13.01
N LEU A 180 -11.12 14.76 -12.49
CA LEU A 180 -9.93 15.49 -12.04
C LEU A 180 -9.14 16.07 -13.23
N ALA A 181 -9.13 15.41 -14.39
CA ALA A 181 -8.54 15.98 -15.61
C ALA A 181 -9.24 17.25 -16.05
N ASP A 182 -10.59 17.30 -16.03
CA ASP A 182 -11.38 18.47 -16.35
C ASP A 182 -11.13 19.65 -15.38
N LEU A 183 -10.60 19.38 -14.20
CA LEU A 183 -10.26 20.34 -13.15
C LEU A 183 -8.76 20.67 -13.08
N ASP A 184 -7.96 20.29 -14.08
CA ASP A 184 -6.49 20.42 -14.05
C ASP A 184 -5.87 19.85 -12.76
N SER A 185 -6.46 18.81 -12.20
CA SER A 185 -6.10 18.18 -10.94
C SER A 185 -5.42 16.85 -11.18
N THR A 186 -4.65 16.36 -10.21
CA THR A 186 -3.82 15.16 -10.34
C THR A 186 -4.33 14.04 -9.44
N LEU A 187 -4.40 12.83 -9.96
CA LEU A 187 -4.65 11.60 -9.21
C LEU A 187 -3.37 10.78 -9.05
N VAL A 188 -3.08 10.39 -7.84
CA VAL A 188 -2.07 9.38 -7.50
C VAL A 188 -2.80 8.14 -6.96
N ALA A 189 -2.72 7.03 -7.69
CA ALA A 189 -3.26 5.75 -7.28
C ALA A 189 -2.14 4.86 -6.72
N ASP A 190 -2.24 4.50 -5.44
CA ASP A 190 -1.35 3.52 -4.81
C ASP A 190 -1.91 2.11 -5.03
N GLU A 191 -1.44 1.45 -6.06
CA GLU A 191 -1.80 0.09 -6.43
C GLU A 191 -0.84 -0.97 -5.86
N ALA A 192 -0.27 -0.73 -4.67
CA ALA A 192 0.74 -1.61 -4.07
C ALA A 192 0.23 -3.05 -3.81
N PHE A 193 -1.07 -3.28 -3.75
CA PHE A 193 -1.66 -4.60 -3.50
C PHE A 193 -2.37 -5.21 -4.72
N ILE A 194 -2.47 -4.50 -5.83
CA ILE A 194 -3.30 -4.93 -6.96
C ILE A 194 -2.81 -6.24 -7.60
N ASP A 195 -1.50 -6.54 -7.56
CA ASP A 195 -0.92 -7.78 -8.08
C ASP A 195 -1.39 -9.04 -7.35
N THR A 196 -1.96 -8.89 -6.15
CA THR A 196 -2.54 -10.00 -5.38
C THR A 196 -3.98 -10.33 -5.78
N LEU A 197 -4.59 -9.54 -6.67
CA LEU A 197 -5.96 -9.71 -7.13
C LEU A 197 -6.01 -10.63 -8.37
N PRO A 198 -7.17 -11.26 -8.63
CA PRO A 198 -7.41 -11.95 -9.90
C PRO A 198 -7.16 -11.02 -11.11
N PRO A 199 -6.66 -11.55 -12.24
CA PRO A 199 -6.33 -10.75 -13.42
C PRO A 199 -7.49 -9.88 -13.94
N GLN A 200 -8.72 -10.38 -13.85
CA GLN A 200 -9.93 -9.65 -14.29
C GLN A 200 -10.13 -8.36 -13.48
N LEU A 201 -9.96 -8.43 -12.16
CA LEU A 201 -10.08 -7.26 -11.28
C LEU A 201 -8.91 -6.29 -11.50
N GLN A 202 -7.70 -6.81 -11.74
CA GLN A 202 -6.56 -5.95 -12.10
C GLN A 202 -6.86 -5.15 -13.37
N THR A 203 -7.32 -5.81 -14.43
CA THR A 203 -7.65 -5.16 -15.71
C THR A 203 -8.77 -4.12 -15.55
N GLN A 204 -9.76 -4.41 -14.73
CA GLN A 204 -10.91 -3.52 -14.51
C GLN A 204 -10.55 -2.26 -13.70
N HIS A 205 -9.66 -2.38 -12.70
CA HIS A 205 -9.47 -1.34 -11.70
C HIS A 205 -8.10 -0.66 -11.75
N SER A 206 -7.12 -1.22 -12.49
CA SER A 206 -5.81 -0.58 -12.61
C SER A 206 -5.86 0.63 -13.54
N LEU A 207 -5.21 1.71 -13.11
CA LEU A 207 -5.04 2.91 -13.91
C LEU A 207 -3.72 2.96 -14.70
N VAL A 208 -2.97 1.87 -14.79
CA VAL A 208 -1.64 1.84 -15.44
C VAL A 208 -1.69 2.37 -16.89
N HIS A 209 -2.63 1.90 -17.71
CA HIS A 209 -2.75 2.37 -19.10
C HIS A 209 -3.17 3.85 -19.19
N ARG A 210 -4.06 4.29 -18.30
CA ARG A 210 -4.42 5.70 -18.22
C ARG A 210 -3.22 6.55 -17.82
N ALA A 211 -2.49 6.14 -16.79
CA ALA A 211 -1.30 6.85 -16.32
C ALA A 211 -0.23 7.00 -17.40
N ALA A 212 -0.03 5.96 -18.24
CA ALA A 212 0.91 6.01 -19.34
C ALA A 212 0.53 7.02 -20.45
N THR A 213 -0.76 7.38 -20.57
CA THR A 213 -1.29 8.17 -21.69
C THR A 213 -1.81 9.56 -21.29
N THR A 214 -1.99 9.85 -19.99
CA THR A 214 -2.53 11.12 -19.50
C THR A 214 -1.57 11.81 -18.53
N THR A 215 -1.53 13.13 -18.55
CA THR A 215 -0.61 13.94 -17.74
C THR A 215 -1.13 14.25 -16.33
N ASN A 216 -2.27 13.67 -15.95
CA ASN A 216 -2.90 13.93 -14.65
C ASN A 216 -3.00 12.70 -13.74
N THR A 217 -2.44 11.56 -14.14
CA THR A 217 -2.53 10.31 -13.36
C THR A 217 -1.16 9.72 -13.14
N ILE A 218 -0.86 9.32 -11.91
CA ILE A 218 0.34 8.59 -11.52
C ILE A 218 -0.10 7.32 -10.79
N VAL A 219 0.48 6.18 -11.15
CA VAL A 219 0.24 4.90 -10.48
C VAL A 219 1.53 4.45 -9.81
N PHE A 220 1.44 4.07 -8.53
CA PHE A 220 2.51 3.40 -7.82
C PHE A 220 2.22 1.90 -7.69
N ARG A 221 3.21 1.06 -7.98
CA ARG A 221 3.15 -0.41 -7.90
C ARG A 221 4.26 -0.96 -7.03
N SER A 222 4.03 -2.11 -6.42
CA SER A 222 4.95 -2.70 -5.46
C SER A 222 5.16 -4.20 -5.69
N ALA A 223 6.38 -4.62 -5.99
CA ALA A 223 6.76 -6.03 -5.94
C ALA A 223 6.96 -6.55 -4.50
N THR A 224 7.09 -5.64 -3.54
CA THR A 224 7.33 -5.94 -2.11
C THR A 224 6.31 -6.91 -1.53
N LYS A 225 5.02 -6.71 -1.85
CA LYS A 225 3.92 -7.41 -1.19
C LYS A 225 3.73 -8.82 -1.72
N THR A 226 3.85 -9.00 -3.01
CA THR A 226 3.66 -10.28 -3.72
C THR A 226 4.86 -11.22 -3.58
N TYR A 227 6.09 -10.66 -3.51
CA TYR A 227 7.32 -11.46 -3.55
C TYR A 227 8.11 -11.46 -2.23
N GLY A 228 7.53 -11.02 -1.11
CA GLY A 228 8.20 -11.05 0.18
C GLY A 228 9.40 -10.10 0.31
N LEU A 229 9.44 -8.99 -0.43
CA LEU A 229 10.61 -8.12 -0.56
C LEU A 229 10.57 -6.85 0.32
N ALA A 230 9.92 -6.91 1.49
CA ALA A 230 9.76 -5.73 2.35
C ALA A 230 11.09 -5.06 2.71
N GLY A 231 12.11 -5.85 3.05
CA GLY A 231 13.45 -5.36 3.38
C GLY A 231 14.25 -4.88 2.16
N LEU A 232 13.95 -5.39 0.96
CA LEU A 232 14.70 -5.02 -0.25
C LEU A 232 14.20 -3.72 -0.88
N ARG A 233 12.96 -3.32 -0.63
CA ARG A 233 12.36 -2.07 -1.14
C ARG A 233 12.25 -2.02 -2.67
N CYS A 234 11.34 -2.80 -3.25
CA CYS A 234 11.12 -2.91 -4.69
C CYS A 234 9.74 -2.38 -5.09
N GLY A 235 9.70 -1.36 -5.94
CA GLY A 235 8.49 -0.79 -6.50
C GLY A 235 8.76 -0.02 -7.78
N TYR A 236 7.74 0.58 -8.35
CA TYR A 236 7.86 1.46 -9.51
C TYR A 236 6.66 2.41 -9.63
N ALA A 237 6.88 3.49 -10.37
CA ALA A 237 5.82 4.38 -10.82
C ALA A 237 5.54 4.14 -12.30
N VAL A 238 4.28 4.33 -12.69
CA VAL A 238 3.83 4.46 -14.08
C VAL A 238 3.14 5.81 -14.20
N ALA A 239 3.56 6.60 -15.20
CA ALA A 239 2.97 7.89 -15.51
C ALA A 239 3.28 8.28 -16.97
N HIS A 240 2.67 9.36 -17.45
CA HIS A 240 3.04 9.99 -18.71
C HIS A 240 4.56 10.31 -18.73
N PRO A 241 5.25 10.20 -19.89
CA PRO A 241 6.68 10.46 -19.97
C PRO A 241 7.14 11.79 -19.36
N ASP A 242 6.36 12.86 -19.54
CA ASP A 242 6.68 14.18 -18.99
C ASP A 242 6.65 14.19 -17.45
N LEU A 243 5.75 13.43 -16.83
CA LEU A 243 5.72 13.24 -15.38
C LEU A 243 6.87 12.36 -14.89
N ILE A 244 7.21 11.30 -15.63
CA ILE A 244 8.36 10.44 -15.33
C ILE A 244 9.66 11.25 -15.37
N GLU A 245 9.82 12.14 -16.34
CA GLU A 245 10.98 13.03 -16.41
C GLU A 245 11.05 13.95 -15.19
N GLN A 246 9.92 14.58 -14.81
CA GLN A 246 9.85 15.42 -13.61
C GLN A 246 10.21 14.63 -12.34
N LEU A 247 9.65 13.44 -12.15
CA LEU A 247 9.95 12.58 -10.99
C LEU A 247 11.42 12.14 -10.98
N THR A 248 12.00 11.86 -12.15
CA THR A 248 13.41 11.47 -12.29
C THR A 248 14.36 12.60 -11.84
N HIS A 249 14.04 13.85 -12.14
CA HIS A 249 14.84 15.01 -11.71
C HIS A 249 14.81 15.24 -10.19
N LEU A 250 13.86 14.65 -9.46
CA LEU A 250 13.76 14.79 -8.00
C LEU A 250 14.66 13.79 -7.24
N ARG A 251 15.30 12.85 -7.93
CA ARG A 251 16.08 11.81 -7.29
C ARG A 251 17.59 11.97 -7.56
N PRO A 252 18.42 11.52 -6.60
CA PRO A 252 19.87 11.44 -6.83
C PRO A 252 20.21 10.33 -7.85
N HIS A 253 21.39 10.44 -8.45
CA HIS A 253 21.94 9.33 -9.21
C HIS A 253 22.05 8.08 -8.33
N TRP A 254 21.89 6.90 -8.96
CA TRP A 254 21.96 5.59 -8.27
C TRP A 254 21.03 5.48 -7.05
N SER A 255 19.84 6.03 -7.15
CA SER A 255 18.83 5.98 -6.09
C SER A 255 18.36 4.56 -5.75
N MET A 256 18.57 3.60 -6.64
CA MET A 256 18.32 2.17 -6.40
C MET A 256 19.61 1.38 -6.36
N GLY A 257 19.71 0.41 -5.46
CA GLY A 257 20.82 -0.52 -5.37
C GLY A 257 20.73 -1.65 -6.41
N THR A 258 21.88 -2.29 -6.69
CA THR A 258 21.96 -3.40 -7.64
C THR A 258 20.98 -4.52 -7.35
N LEU A 259 20.83 -4.95 -6.08
CA LEU A 259 19.96 -6.08 -5.73
C LEU A 259 18.48 -5.77 -5.94
N GLN A 260 18.06 -4.51 -5.77
CA GLN A 260 16.71 -4.07 -6.08
C GLN A 260 16.41 -4.20 -7.57
N LEU A 261 17.32 -3.69 -8.41
CA LEU A 261 17.17 -3.77 -9.86
C LEU A 261 17.24 -5.20 -10.37
N VAL A 262 18.13 -6.03 -9.83
CA VAL A 262 18.23 -7.46 -10.15
C VAL A 262 16.94 -8.19 -9.80
N ALA A 263 16.34 -7.92 -8.65
CA ALA A 263 15.08 -8.53 -8.26
C ALA A 263 13.93 -8.11 -9.20
N LEU A 264 13.84 -6.84 -9.58
CA LEU A 264 12.85 -6.36 -10.53
C LEU A 264 13.06 -6.93 -11.94
N ASP A 265 14.31 -7.03 -12.40
CA ASP A 265 14.67 -7.67 -13.69
C ASP A 265 14.26 -9.15 -13.70
N ALA A 266 14.54 -9.88 -12.62
CA ALA A 266 14.15 -11.28 -12.46
C ALA A 266 12.64 -11.51 -12.48
N ILE A 267 11.86 -10.55 -11.98
CA ILE A 267 10.41 -10.62 -11.87
C ILE A 267 9.71 -10.23 -13.19
N TYR A 268 10.15 -9.13 -13.80
CA TYR A 268 9.39 -8.50 -14.88
C TYR A 268 10.00 -8.67 -16.27
N ASN A 269 11.29 -8.94 -16.40
CA ASN A 269 11.91 -9.08 -17.70
C ASN A 269 11.50 -10.38 -18.39
N PRO A 270 10.78 -10.34 -19.54
CA PRO A 270 10.32 -11.54 -20.23
C PRO A 270 11.49 -12.41 -20.76
N SER A 271 12.69 -11.86 -20.90
CA SER A 271 13.89 -12.61 -21.27
C SER A 271 14.66 -13.18 -20.07
N SER A 272 14.21 -12.91 -18.85
CA SER A 272 14.81 -13.49 -17.64
C SER A 272 14.58 -15.00 -17.57
N PRO A 273 15.59 -15.80 -17.19
CA PRO A 273 15.40 -17.25 -16.96
C PRO A 273 14.35 -17.58 -15.90
N THR A 274 14.06 -16.62 -15.02
CA THR A 274 13.10 -16.75 -13.93
C THR A 274 11.71 -16.19 -14.21
N HIS A 275 11.48 -15.65 -15.40
CA HIS A 275 10.22 -14.98 -15.76
C HIS A 275 8.99 -15.89 -15.57
N GLU A 276 9.08 -17.14 -16.03
CA GLU A 276 7.98 -18.09 -15.88
C GLU A 276 7.74 -18.46 -14.41
N GLN A 277 8.80 -18.60 -13.60
CA GLN A 277 8.69 -18.83 -12.15
C GLN A 277 8.03 -17.62 -11.45
N ALA A 278 8.37 -16.40 -11.86
CA ALA A 278 7.75 -15.18 -11.33
C ALA A 278 6.24 -15.10 -11.65
N LYS A 279 5.86 -15.48 -12.86
CA LYS A 279 4.46 -15.55 -13.29
C LYS A 279 3.68 -16.61 -12.48
N GLN A 280 4.21 -17.83 -12.39
CA GLN A 280 3.59 -18.92 -11.63
C GLN A 280 3.46 -18.58 -10.13
N HIS A 281 4.48 -17.95 -9.56
CA HIS A 281 4.42 -17.49 -8.17
C HIS A 281 3.28 -16.46 -7.97
N ARG A 282 3.16 -15.45 -8.84
CA ARG A 282 2.08 -14.45 -8.78
C ARG A 282 0.69 -15.09 -8.88
N GLU A 283 0.52 -16.01 -9.83
CA GLU A 283 -0.75 -16.73 -9.99
C GLU A 283 -1.08 -17.60 -8.77
N GLN A 284 -0.08 -18.20 -8.14
CA GLN A 284 -0.28 -18.96 -6.90
C GLN A 284 -0.71 -18.04 -5.76
N ILE A 285 -0.02 -16.90 -5.56
CA ILE A 285 -0.39 -15.91 -4.55
C ILE A 285 -1.83 -15.42 -4.74
N GLN A 286 -2.27 -15.17 -5.96
CA GLN A 286 -3.65 -14.75 -6.25
C GLN A 286 -4.68 -15.79 -5.80
N ARG A 287 -4.42 -17.08 -6.07
CA ARG A 287 -5.29 -18.17 -5.61
C ARG A 287 -5.28 -18.31 -4.08
N ASP A 288 -4.08 -18.29 -3.50
CA ASP A 288 -3.90 -18.49 -2.06
C ASP A 288 -4.54 -17.36 -1.24
N VAL A 289 -4.41 -16.11 -1.67
CA VAL A 289 -5.02 -14.96 -0.98
C VAL A 289 -6.54 -15.11 -0.91
N ILE A 290 -7.20 -15.59 -1.97
CA ILE A 290 -8.64 -15.81 -1.97
C ILE A 290 -9.02 -16.91 -0.98
N ALA A 291 -8.42 -18.11 -1.12
CA ALA A 291 -8.75 -19.26 -0.29
C ALA A 291 -8.43 -19.02 1.20
N HIS A 292 -7.27 -18.43 1.47
CA HIS A 292 -6.85 -18.16 2.86
C HIS A 292 -7.68 -17.06 3.51
N LYS A 293 -8.14 -16.06 2.73
CA LYS A 293 -9.05 -15.01 3.22
C LYS A 293 -10.40 -15.61 3.61
N GLU A 294 -10.97 -16.46 2.76
CA GLU A 294 -12.22 -17.17 3.04
C GLU A 294 -12.11 -18.00 4.32
N HIS A 295 -10.98 -18.71 4.50
CA HIS A 295 -10.70 -19.48 5.71
C HIS A 295 -10.64 -18.58 6.96
N LEU A 296 -9.92 -17.47 6.90
CA LEU A 296 -9.81 -16.52 8.02
C LEU A 296 -11.17 -15.92 8.39
N ILE A 297 -11.96 -15.47 7.42
CA ILE A 297 -13.29 -14.90 7.65
C ILE A 297 -14.21 -15.97 8.25
N GLY A 298 -14.21 -17.19 7.69
CA GLY A 298 -14.99 -18.30 8.18
C GLY A 298 -14.69 -18.66 9.64
N ALA A 299 -13.43 -18.56 10.05
CA ALA A 299 -12.99 -18.82 11.42
C ALA A 299 -13.37 -17.69 12.41
N LEU A 300 -13.40 -16.43 11.95
CA LEU A 300 -13.74 -15.27 12.78
C LEU A 300 -15.24 -15.04 12.94
N THR A 301 -16.04 -15.38 11.95
CA THR A 301 -17.50 -15.17 11.94
C THR A 301 -18.22 -15.79 13.15
N PRO A 302 -17.93 -17.05 13.55
CA PRO A 302 -18.54 -17.66 14.75
C PRO A 302 -18.14 -16.97 16.06
N LEU A 303 -17.04 -16.22 16.07
CA LEU A 303 -16.57 -15.44 17.20
C LEU A 303 -17.19 -14.03 17.26
N GLY A 304 -18.13 -13.72 16.35
CA GLY A 304 -18.87 -12.46 16.31
C GLY A 304 -18.14 -11.30 15.68
N PHE A 305 -17.04 -11.54 14.93
CA PHE A 305 -16.37 -10.50 14.17
C PHE A 305 -17.20 -10.10 12.93
N ASP A 306 -17.28 -8.80 12.68
CA ASP A 306 -17.94 -8.21 11.53
C ASP A 306 -16.86 -7.73 10.52
N THR A 307 -16.72 -8.49 9.44
CA THR A 307 -15.64 -8.25 8.46
C THR A 307 -16.16 -7.45 7.27
N ILE A 308 -15.45 -6.37 6.96
CA ILE A 308 -15.71 -5.58 5.76
C ILE A 308 -15.26 -6.38 4.53
N GLU A 309 -16.12 -6.47 3.53
CA GLU A 309 -15.76 -7.05 2.25
C GLU A 309 -14.64 -6.23 1.60
N GLY A 310 -13.56 -6.91 1.20
CA GLY A 310 -12.37 -6.26 0.63
C GLY A 310 -11.53 -7.22 -0.18
N HIS A 311 -10.70 -6.68 -1.08
CA HIS A 311 -9.95 -7.45 -2.09
C HIS A 311 -8.46 -7.63 -1.78
N ALA A 312 -7.90 -6.88 -0.83
CA ALA A 312 -6.48 -6.93 -0.46
C ALA A 312 -6.07 -8.23 0.27
N PRO A 313 -4.76 -8.53 0.41
CA PRO A 313 -4.25 -9.68 1.16
C PRO A 313 -4.32 -9.47 2.69
N TYR A 314 -5.36 -8.82 3.15
CA TYR A 314 -5.74 -8.59 4.54
C TYR A 314 -7.24 -8.36 4.61
N ILE A 315 -7.78 -8.43 5.82
CA ILE A 315 -9.15 -8.05 6.14
C ILE A 315 -9.16 -6.91 7.14
N LEU A 316 -10.15 -6.02 7.03
CA LEU A 316 -10.54 -5.11 8.09
C LEU A 316 -11.77 -5.70 8.76
N THR A 317 -11.70 -5.92 10.06
CA THR A 317 -12.79 -6.51 10.82
C THR A 317 -13.06 -5.72 12.08
N ARG A 318 -14.35 -5.58 12.41
CA ARG A 318 -14.78 -5.03 13.68
C ARG A 318 -14.95 -6.17 14.68
N THR A 319 -14.31 -6.01 15.83
CA THR A 319 -14.47 -6.96 16.93
C THR A 319 -15.85 -6.83 17.55
N PRO A 320 -16.39 -7.88 18.19
CA PRO A 320 -17.67 -7.81 18.89
C PRO A 320 -17.61 -6.98 20.19
N TRP A 321 -16.45 -6.41 20.52
CA TRP A 321 -16.20 -5.67 21.76
C TRP A 321 -16.05 -4.17 21.52
N GLY A 322 -16.26 -3.40 22.59
CA GLY A 322 -15.91 -1.98 22.58
C GLY A 322 -14.40 -1.76 22.55
N PRO A 323 -13.93 -0.54 22.20
CA PRO A 323 -12.52 -0.24 21.93
C PRO A 323 -11.56 -0.63 23.07
N HIS A 324 -11.95 -0.43 24.32
CA HIS A 324 -11.12 -0.77 25.49
C HIS A 324 -10.90 -2.28 25.63
N THR A 325 -11.95 -3.07 25.51
CA THR A 325 -11.87 -4.54 25.60
C THR A 325 -11.09 -5.11 24.42
N ALA A 326 -11.32 -4.60 23.20
CA ALA A 326 -10.61 -5.01 22.00
C ALA A 326 -9.10 -4.78 22.13
N GLU A 327 -8.69 -3.62 22.67
CA GLU A 327 -7.28 -3.31 22.92
C GLU A 327 -6.66 -4.22 23.99
N ASN A 328 -7.39 -4.50 25.09
CA ASN A 328 -6.90 -5.41 26.12
C ASN A 328 -6.68 -6.83 25.57
N ILE A 329 -7.58 -7.35 24.72
CA ILE A 329 -7.42 -8.65 24.09
C ILE A 329 -6.24 -8.62 23.14
N ARG A 330 -6.09 -7.57 22.33
CA ARG A 330 -4.95 -7.41 21.44
C ARG A 330 -3.60 -7.45 22.20
N GLN A 331 -3.54 -6.80 23.38
CA GLN A 331 -2.34 -6.83 24.24
C GLN A 331 -2.09 -8.22 24.82
N GLN A 332 -3.12 -8.96 25.20
CA GLN A 332 -2.98 -10.37 25.65
C GLN A 332 -2.45 -11.26 24.52
N LEU A 333 -2.90 -11.05 23.28
CA LEU A 333 -2.37 -11.77 22.11
C LEU A 333 -0.91 -11.37 21.82
N ALA A 334 -0.56 -10.09 21.96
CA ALA A 334 0.82 -9.64 21.83
C ALA A 334 1.74 -10.27 22.88
N ALA A 335 1.29 -10.43 24.12
CA ALA A 335 2.02 -11.16 25.17
C ALA A 335 2.22 -12.66 24.86
N GLN A 336 1.45 -13.20 23.93
CA GLN A 336 1.58 -14.56 23.40
C GLN A 336 2.26 -14.61 22.02
N HIS A 337 3.02 -13.56 21.66
CA HIS A 337 3.76 -13.43 20.41
C HIS A 337 2.88 -13.41 19.14
N ILE A 338 1.65 -12.89 19.25
CA ILE A 338 0.77 -12.69 18.11
C ILE A 338 0.61 -11.19 17.87
N SER A 339 1.01 -10.72 16.69
CA SER A 339 0.88 -9.31 16.31
C SER A 339 -0.37 -9.07 15.46
N ILE A 340 -1.17 -8.10 15.86
CA ILE A 340 -2.35 -7.61 15.15
C ILE A 340 -2.19 -6.12 14.88
N ARG A 341 -2.48 -5.69 13.66
CA ARG A 341 -2.46 -4.26 13.31
C ARG A 341 -3.62 -3.53 13.97
N ARG A 342 -3.30 -2.68 14.95
CA ARG A 342 -4.28 -1.79 15.57
C ARG A 342 -4.75 -0.73 14.56
N CYS A 343 -6.05 -0.42 14.56
CA CYS A 343 -6.60 0.48 13.56
C CYS A 343 -6.96 1.88 14.08
N ASP A 344 -6.87 2.15 15.36
CA ASP A 344 -7.07 3.48 15.97
C ASP A 344 -6.03 4.54 15.55
N THR A 345 -4.96 4.12 14.85
CA THR A 345 -3.98 5.00 14.22
C THR A 345 -4.35 5.38 12.77
N PHE A 346 -5.41 4.80 12.21
CA PHE A 346 -5.99 5.23 10.96
C PHE A 346 -7.13 6.21 11.26
N PRO A 347 -7.09 7.45 10.74
CA PRO A 347 -8.18 8.39 10.93
C PRO A 347 -9.53 7.80 10.52
N GLY A 348 -10.55 7.95 11.37
CA GLY A 348 -11.87 7.40 11.14
C GLY A 348 -12.13 6.01 11.73
N LEU A 349 -11.11 5.35 12.29
CA LEU A 349 -11.25 4.07 13.00
C LEU A 349 -10.86 4.20 14.47
N ASP A 350 -11.33 3.27 15.29
CA ASP A 350 -10.99 3.13 16.71
C ASP A 350 -10.35 1.77 17.01
N ALA A 351 -10.06 1.49 18.29
CA ALA A 351 -9.41 0.25 18.70
C ALA A 351 -10.32 -1.00 18.60
N SER A 352 -11.62 -0.85 18.31
CA SER A 352 -12.50 -1.98 18.02
C SER A 352 -12.28 -2.57 16.63
N TRP A 353 -11.55 -1.87 15.77
CA TRP A 353 -11.19 -2.32 14.44
C TRP A 353 -9.80 -2.93 14.43
N TRP A 354 -9.71 -4.13 13.85
CA TRP A 354 -8.43 -4.81 13.60
C TRP A 354 -8.23 -5.04 12.11
N ARG A 355 -7.00 -4.83 11.64
CA ARG A 355 -6.60 -5.28 10.31
C ARG A 355 -5.72 -6.53 10.48
N LEU A 356 -6.15 -7.62 9.87
CA LEU A 356 -5.47 -8.92 9.93
C LEU A 356 -4.92 -9.26 8.53
N ALA A 357 -3.62 -9.46 8.43
CA ALA A 357 -3.02 -9.98 7.21
C ALA A 357 -3.47 -11.42 6.98
N VAL A 358 -3.80 -11.74 5.74
CA VAL A 358 -4.16 -13.11 5.33
C VAL A 358 -2.91 -13.99 5.42
N ARG A 359 -3.04 -15.14 6.10
CA ARG A 359 -1.99 -16.16 6.25
C ARG A 359 -2.53 -17.52 5.84
N ASN A 360 -1.64 -18.49 5.66
CA ASN A 360 -2.06 -19.85 5.35
C ASN A 360 -2.95 -20.44 6.47
N PRO A 361 -3.77 -21.47 6.18
CA PRO A 361 -4.72 -22.02 7.14
C PRO A 361 -4.09 -22.45 8.47
N ALA A 362 -2.92 -23.08 8.45
CA ALA A 362 -2.26 -23.53 9.68
C ALA A 362 -1.90 -22.35 10.61
N THR A 363 -1.42 -21.24 10.06
CA THR A 363 -1.13 -20.02 10.84
C THR A 363 -2.42 -19.36 11.33
N THR A 364 -3.47 -19.36 10.51
CA THR A 364 -4.79 -18.85 10.89
C THR A 364 -5.38 -19.67 12.03
N ASP A 365 -5.38 -21.01 11.95
CA ASP A 365 -5.91 -21.90 12.98
C ASP A 365 -5.17 -21.71 14.31
N ALA A 366 -3.82 -21.63 14.26
CA ALA A 366 -3.01 -21.35 15.46
C ALA A 366 -3.35 -19.99 16.10
N PHE A 367 -3.63 -18.97 15.30
CA PHE A 367 -4.12 -17.67 15.80
C PHE A 367 -5.49 -17.80 16.46
N ILE A 368 -6.44 -18.49 15.82
CA ILE A 368 -7.81 -18.67 16.33
C ILE A 368 -7.83 -19.45 17.63
N ASP A 369 -6.97 -20.47 17.77
CA ASP A 369 -6.84 -21.24 19.02
C ASP A 369 -6.42 -20.33 20.18
N VAL A 370 -5.40 -19.51 19.98
CA VAL A 370 -4.92 -18.58 21.01
C VAL A 370 -5.96 -17.49 21.30
N LEU A 371 -6.62 -16.95 20.28
CA LEU A 371 -7.70 -15.98 20.44
C LEU A 371 -8.84 -16.57 21.30
N THR A 372 -9.28 -17.80 21.00
CA THR A 372 -10.34 -18.47 21.74
C THR A 372 -9.97 -18.70 23.21
N GLN A 373 -8.72 -19.07 23.48
CA GLN A 373 -8.22 -19.21 24.86
C GLN A 373 -8.22 -17.86 25.60
N ALA A 374 -7.78 -16.78 24.95
CA ALA A 374 -7.80 -15.44 25.54
C ALA A 374 -9.23 -14.98 25.89
N LEU A 375 -10.22 -15.31 25.05
CA LEU A 375 -11.63 -15.02 25.29
C LEU A 375 -12.20 -15.80 26.49
N ASN A 376 -11.90 -17.09 26.59
CA ASN A 376 -12.35 -17.93 27.69
C ASN A 376 -11.77 -17.42 29.02
N ASN A 377 -10.52 -16.99 29.04
CA ASN A 377 -9.87 -16.43 30.23
C ASN A 377 -10.48 -15.07 30.64
N ALA A 378 -10.87 -14.23 29.67
CA ALA A 378 -11.53 -12.96 29.94
C ALA A 378 -12.92 -13.11 30.56
N HIS A 379 -13.63 -14.22 30.29
CA HIS A 379 -14.97 -14.53 30.88
C HIS A 379 -14.88 -15.15 32.29
N THR A 380 -13.70 -15.61 32.71
CA THR A 380 -13.49 -16.26 34.02
C THR A 380 -12.86 -15.33 35.07
N GLN A 381 -12.50 -14.09 34.72
CA GLN A 381 -12.12 -13.07 35.70
C GLN A 381 -13.33 -12.29 36.15
N PRO A 382 -13.67 -12.32 37.50
CA PRO A 382 -14.84 -11.67 38.04
C PRO A 382 -14.76 -10.13 38.01
#